data_e9fcdef6321023b302120ebb9da2358e
#
_entry.id   e9fcdef6321023b302120ebb9da2358e
#
_cell.length_a   1.000
_cell.length_b   1.000
_cell.length_c   1.000
_cell.angle_alpha   90.00
_cell.angle_beta   90.00
_cell.angle_gamma   90.00
#
_symmetry.space_group_name_H-M   'P 1'
#
loop_
_entity.id
_entity.type
_entity.pdbx_description
1 polymer ?
#
loop_
_entity_poly.entity_id
_entity_poly.type
_entity_poly.pdbx_seq_one_letter_code
_entity_poly.pdbx_strand_id
1 'polypeptide(L)'
;MKPDLEAFYRDAQLSLAKLAEQYGLFLPQGHACIEASALHWRLTAYAETPEQHWEGLWRQHAQALGLGTAIEPGDVVIDQEGRTWTLLGLDPSASNFPVRLKPVAGPDALASLEAAGMFQLLVKRDKPEVAAEVSV
;
A
#
# COMPACT_ATOMS: atom_id res chain seq x y z
N MET A 1 0.91 -8.99 -39.92
CA MET A 1 0.51 -9.22 -38.53
C MET A 1 0.30 -7.90 -37.83
N LYS A 2 -0.81 -7.74 -37.16
CA LYS A 2 -1.09 -6.51 -36.44
C LYS A 2 -0.55 -6.63 -35.01
N PRO A 3 0.29 -5.71 -34.56
CA PRO A 3 0.80 -5.76 -33.19
C PRO A 3 -0.31 -5.61 -32.16
N ASP A 4 -0.17 -6.33 -31.05
CA ASP A 4 -1.13 -6.27 -29.96
C ASP A 4 -0.46 -5.54 -28.78
N LEU A 5 -0.77 -4.25 -28.66
CA LEU A 5 -0.17 -3.40 -27.64
C LEU A 5 -0.59 -3.81 -26.23
N GLU A 6 -1.83 -4.30 -26.07
CA GLU A 6 -2.29 -4.72 -24.76
C GLU A 6 -1.55 -5.98 -24.28
N ALA A 7 -1.34 -6.92 -25.20
CA ALA A 7 -0.58 -8.13 -24.86
C ALA A 7 0.86 -7.80 -24.54
N PHE A 8 1.46 -6.90 -25.31
CA PHE A 8 2.83 -6.45 -25.05
C PHE A 8 2.92 -5.80 -23.67
N TYR A 9 1.99 -4.91 -23.34
CA TYR A 9 1.99 -4.23 -22.05
C TYR A 9 1.89 -5.24 -20.90
N ARG A 10 0.99 -6.21 -21.02
CA ARG A 10 0.81 -7.23 -19.99
C ARG A 10 2.09 -8.05 -19.79
N ASP A 11 2.70 -8.49 -20.87
CA ASP A 11 3.90 -9.31 -20.78
C ASP A 11 5.08 -8.48 -20.26
N ALA A 12 5.17 -7.21 -20.66
CA ALA A 12 6.23 -6.34 -20.22
C ALA A 12 6.11 -6.05 -18.71
N GLN A 13 4.89 -5.89 -18.20
CA GLN A 13 4.71 -5.69 -16.77
C GLN A 13 5.23 -6.88 -15.98
N LEU A 14 4.93 -8.09 -16.41
CA LEU A 14 5.39 -9.29 -15.71
C LEU A 14 6.92 -9.40 -15.76
N SER A 15 7.51 -9.12 -16.90
CA SER A 15 8.96 -9.20 -17.06
C SER A 15 9.67 -8.14 -16.22
N LEU A 16 9.14 -6.93 -16.21
CA LEU A 16 9.75 -5.85 -15.45
C LEU A 16 9.59 -6.07 -13.95
N ALA A 17 8.47 -6.65 -13.51
CA ALA A 17 8.28 -6.97 -12.10
C ALA A 17 9.33 -7.98 -11.62
N LYS A 18 9.58 -9.01 -12.44
CA LYS A 18 10.60 -9.99 -12.11
C LYS A 18 11.99 -9.37 -12.10
N LEU A 19 12.26 -8.50 -13.07
CA LEU A 19 13.56 -7.83 -13.14
C LEU A 19 13.78 -6.95 -11.92
N ALA A 20 12.76 -6.19 -11.53
CA ALA A 20 12.84 -5.32 -10.38
C ALA A 20 13.14 -6.14 -9.11
N GLU A 21 12.48 -7.30 -8.97
CA GLU A 21 12.70 -8.15 -7.82
C GLU A 21 14.15 -8.61 -7.76
N GLN A 22 14.77 -8.92 -8.88
CA GLN A 22 16.17 -9.34 -8.93
C GLN A 22 17.12 -8.26 -8.44
N TYR A 23 16.73 -7.00 -8.57
CA TYR A 23 17.55 -5.88 -8.13
C TYR A 23 17.11 -5.32 -6.79
N GLY A 24 16.15 -5.96 -6.12
CA GLY A 24 15.68 -5.49 -4.83
C GLY A 24 14.85 -4.22 -4.92
N LEU A 25 14.21 -3.98 -6.07
CA LEU A 25 13.42 -2.78 -6.29
C LEU A 25 11.93 -3.11 -6.24
N PHE A 26 11.14 -2.15 -5.79
CA PHE A 26 9.68 -2.25 -5.82
C PHE A 26 9.18 -1.46 -7.02
N LEU A 27 8.42 -2.11 -7.89
CA LEU A 27 7.87 -1.51 -9.10
C LEU A 27 6.35 -1.64 -9.06
N PRO A 28 5.65 -0.64 -8.53
CA PRO A 28 4.19 -0.70 -8.52
C PRO A 28 3.66 -0.50 -9.95
N GLN A 29 2.40 -0.84 -10.16
CA GLN A 29 1.78 -0.69 -11.46
C GLN A 29 1.82 0.77 -11.87
N GLY A 30 2.31 1.05 -13.06
CA GLY A 30 2.41 2.41 -13.54
C GLY A 30 1.16 2.85 -14.29
N HIS A 31 1.25 4.00 -14.92
CA HIS A 31 0.17 4.54 -15.73
C HIS A 31 0.45 4.21 -17.18
N ALA A 32 -0.52 3.61 -17.84
CA ALA A 32 -0.40 3.26 -19.25
C ALA A 32 -1.62 3.74 -20.02
N CYS A 33 -1.39 4.15 -21.24
CA CYS A 33 -2.44 4.61 -22.12
C CYS A 33 -2.11 4.19 -23.55
N ILE A 34 -3.08 3.61 -24.24
CA ILE A 34 -2.93 3.26 -25.64
C ILE A 34 -3.72 4.27 -26.46
N GLU A 35 -3.02 5.02 -27.32
CA GLU A 35 -3.65 5.98 -28.17
C GLU A 35 -3.20 5.73 -29.60
N ALA A 36 -4.11 5.60 -30.52
CA ALA A 36 -3.81 5.30 -31.93
C ALA A 36 -2.95 4.03 -32.01
N SER A 37 -1.72 4.15 -32.43
CA SER A 37 -0.84 2.99 -32.60
C SER A 37 0.31 3.01 -31.59
N ALA A 38 0.15 3.70 -30.47
CA ALA A 38 1.23 3.86 -29.51
C ALA A 38 0.80 3.50 -28.10
N LEU A 39 1.70 2.89 -27.36
CA LEU A 39 1.54 2.63 -25.94
C LEU A 39 2.41 3.64 -25.19
N HIS A 40 1.78 4.45 -24.36
CA HIS A 40 2.49 5.39 -23.50
C HIS A 40 2.46 4.84 -22.08
N TRP A 41 3.62 4.67 -21.48
CA TRP A 41 3.73 3.97 -20.21
C TRP A 41 4.75 4.67 -19.33
N ARG A 42 4.34 5.04 -18.13
CA ARG A 42 5.23 5.66 -17.15
C ARG A 42 5.37 4.75 -15.93
N LEU A 43 6.61 4.46 -15.57
CA LEU A 43 6.91 3.60 -14.44
C LEU A 43 7.84 4.31 -13.48
N THR A 44 7.76 3.96 -12.23
CA THR A 44 8.70 4.43 -11.22
C THR A 44 9.14 3.20 -10.41
N ALA A 45 10.45 3.00 -10.28
CA ALA A 45 11.01 1.94 -9.47
C ALA A 45 11.52 2.54 -8.17
N TYR A 46 11.16 1.92 -7.04
CA TYR A 46 11.53 2.43 -5.73
C TYR A 46 12.56 1.51 -5.07
N ALA A 47 13.59 2.09 -4.48
CA ALA A 47 14.61 1.34 -3.73
C ALA A 47 14.14 1.16 -2.28
N GLU A 48 12.92 0.64 -2.12
CA GLU A 48 12.33 0.40 -0.83
C GLU A 48 11.39 -0.79 -0.94
N THR A 49 11.06 -1.40 0.18
CA THR A 49 10.13 -2.53 0.15
C THR A 49 8.71 -2.02 -0.09
N PRO A 50 7.80 -2.86 -0.58
CA PRO A 50 6.40 -2.45 -0.73
C PRO A 50 5.82 -1.94 0.58
N GLU A 51 6.14 -2.58 1.70
CA GLU A 51 5.64 -2.18 3.01
C GLU A 51 6.12 -0.77 3.38
N GLN A 52 7.39 -0.47 3.12
CA GLN A 52 7.92 0.87 3.39
C GLN A 52 7.23 1.91 2.51
N HIS A 53 6.93 1.56 1.27
CA HIS A 53 6.26 2.46 0.35
C HIS A 53 4.84 2.77 0.83
N TRP A 54 4.07 1.73 1.21
CA TRP A 54 2.70 1.92 1.69
C TRP A 54 2.68 2.72 2.99
N GLU A 55 3.64 2.47 3.87
CA GLU A 55 3.75 3.18 5.13
C GLU A 55 4.03 4.67 4.88
N GLY A 56 4.93 4.98 3.98
CA GLY A 56 5.24 6.36 3.62
C GLY A 56 4.04 7.09 3.04
N LEU A 57 3.27 6.43 2.18
CA LEU A 57 2.07 7.02 1.61
C LEU A 57 1.02 7.29 2.67
N TRP A 58 0.88 6.40 3.64
CA TRP A 58 -0.05 6.63 4.74
C TRP A 58 0.35 7.89 5.50
N ARG A 59 1.62 8.01 5.86
CA ARG A 59 2.09 9.17 6.62
C ARG A 59 1.92 10.47 5.86
N GLN A 60 2.05 10.43 4.55
CA GLN A 60 1.89 11.63 3.74
C GLN A 60 0.45 12.02 3.51
N HIS A 61 -0.45 11.08 3.40
CA HIS A 61 -1.79 11.34 2.87
C HIS A 61 -2.96 10.99 3.78
N ALA A 62 -2.77 10.21 4.82
CA ALA A 62 -3.88 9.71 5.62
C ALA A 62 -4.74 10.82 6.21
N GLN A 63 -4.12 11.86 6.73
CA GLN A 63 -4.85 12.96 7.34
C GLN A 63 -5.70 13.69 6.31
N ALA A 64 -5.15 13.94 5.14
CA ALA A 64 -5.88 14.61 4.07
C ALA A 64 -7.04 13.76 3.56
N LEU A 65 -6.93 12.44 3.69
CA LEU A 65 -7.98 11.52 3.26
C LEU A 65 -9.00 11.23 4.36
N GLY A 66 -8.90 11.90 5.49
CA GLY A 66 -9.89 11.75 6.57
C GLY A 66 -9.61 10.59 7.51
N LEU A 67 -8.43 9.98 7.43
CA LEU A 67 -8.11 8.84 8.27
C LEU A 67 -7.54 9.21 9.64
N GLY A 68 -7.22 10.49 9.82
CA GLY A 68 -6.74 10.97 11.11
C GLY A 68 -5.30 10.55 11.41
N THR A 69 -4.88 10.76 12.63
CA THR A 69 -3.52 10.46 13.06
C THR A 69 -3.48 9.49 14.25
N ALA A 70 -4.63 8.99 14.68
CA ALA A 70 -4.70 8.09 15.84
C ALA A 70 -4.16 6.69 15.55
N ILE A 71 -4.18 6.28 14.29
CA ILE A 71 -3.76 4.97 13.86
C ILE A 71 -2.62 5.14 12.88
N GLU A 72 -1.58 4.34 13.03
CA GLU A 72 -0.41 4.39 12.14
C GLU A 72 -0.06 3.01 11.62
N PRO A 73 0.70 2.92 10.54
CA PRO A 73 1.19 1.62 10.06
C PRO A 73 1.95 0.88 11.17
N GLY A 74 1.70 -0.39 11.28
CA GLY A 74 2.24 -1.22 12.34
C GLY A 74 1.29 -1.42 13.50
N ASP A 75 0.26 -0.58 13.62
CA ASP A 75 -0.72 -0.73 14.70
C ASP A 75 -1.65 -1.91 14.43
N VAL A 76 -2.10 -2.55 15.49
CA VAL A 76 -3.13 -3.58 15.39
C VAL A 76 -4.46 -2.90 15.60
N VAL A 77 -5.35 -3.08 14.65
CA VAL A 77 -6.66 -2.43 14.65
C VAL A 77 -7.78 -3.46 14.60
N ILE A 78 -8.96 -3.05 15.01
CA ILE A 78 -10.14 -3.90 14.95
C ILE A 78 -11.17 -3.20 14.05
N ASP A 79 -11.77 -3.95 13.15
CA ASP A 79 -12.78 -3.40 12.25
C ASP A 79 -14.16 -3.48 12.87
N GLN A 80 -15.19 -3.01 12.15
CA GLN A 80 -16.54 -3.00 12.66
C GLN A 80 -17.12 -4.39 12.86
N GLU A 81 -16.54 -5.39 12.22
CA GLU A 81 -17.02 -6.76 12.35
C GLU A 81 -16.26 -7.53 13.41
N GLY A 82 -15.38 -6.87 14.13
CA GLY A 82 -14.63 -7.52 15.21
C GLY A 82 -13.37 -8.25 14.77
N ARG A 83 -12.97 -8.10 13.50
CA ARG A 83 -11.77 -8.75 13.00
C ARG A 83 -10.57 -7.87 13.27
N THR A 84 -9.44 -8.50 13.53
CA THR A 84 -8.20 -7.78 13.85
C THR A 84 -7.22 -7.83 12.70
N TRP A 85 -6.51 -6.73 12.52
CA TRP A 85 -5.57 -6.56 11.41
C TRP A 85 -4.38 -5.75 11.87
N THR A 86 -3.23 -5.95 11.22
CA THR A 86 -2.12 -5.01 11.35
C THR A 86 -2.18 -4.06 10.15
N LEU A 87 -2.16 -2.77 10.41
CA LEU A 87 -2.23 -1.78 9.35
C LEU A 87 -0.88 -1.72 8.63
N LEU A 88 -0.89 -1.85 7.31
CA LEU A 88 0.32 -1.77 6.50
C LEU A 88 0.50 -0.40 5.86
N GLY A 89 -0.57 0.22 5.39
CA GLY A 89 -0.49 1.56 4.80
C GLY A 89 -1.44 1.74 3.64
N LEU A 90 -1.15 2.72 2.78
CA LEU A 90 -1.94 3.00 1.59
C LEU A 90 -1.30 2.34 0.38
N ASP A 91 -2.12 1.65 -0.40
CA ASP A 91 -1.68 0.99 -1.63
C ASP A 91 -2.46 1.61 -2.80
N PRO A 92 -1.85 2.56 -3.52
CA PRO A 92 -2.57 3.25 -4.58
C PRO A 92 -2.85 2.38 -5.81
N SER A 93 -2.27 1.18 -5.87
CA SER A 93 -2.58 0.27 -6.98
C SER A 93 -3.97 -0.35 -6.81
N ALA A 94 -4.55 -0.27 -5.61
CA ALA A 94 -5.89 -0.78 -5.36
C ALA A 94 -6.87 0.38 -5.42
N SER A 95 -7.70 0.44 -6.46
CA SER A 95 -8.50 1.62 -6.74
C SER A 95 -9.63 1.88 -5.75
N ASN A 96 -10.33 0.86 -5.30
CA ASN A 96 -11.48 1.03 -4.42
C ASN A 96 -11.18 0.71 -2.96
N PHE A 97 -10.13 -0.02 -2.71
CA PHE A 97 -9.77 -0.46 -1.37
C PHE A 97 -8.29 -0.21 -1.14
N PRO A 98 -7.91 1.05 -0.97
CA PRO A 98 -6.50 1.42 -0.94
C PRO A 98 -5.77 1.18 0.38
N VAL A 99 -6.45 0.73 1.42
CA VAL A 99 -5.81 0.48 2.71
C VAL A 99 -5.45 -0.98 2.80
N ARG A 100 -4.16 -1.27 2.94
CA ARG A 100 -3.67 -2.65 2.98
C ARG A 100 -3.50 -3.10 4.42
N LEU A 101 -3.99 -4.30 4.70
CA LEU A 101 -4.03 -4.87 6.03
C LEU A 101 -3.44 -6.27 6.03
N LYS A 102 -2.77 -6.62 7.12
CA LYS A 102 -2.22 -7.96 7.29
C LYS A 102 -3.01 -8.67 8.39
N PRO A 103 -3.62 -9.83 8.10
CA PRO A 103 -4.34 -10.58 9.13
C PRO A 103 -3.38 -11.36 10.00
N VAL A 104 -3.87 -11.95 11.07
CA VAL A 104 -3.06 -12.80 11.93
C VAL A 104 -2.58 -14.00 11.13
N ALA A 105 -3.39 -14.52 10.24
CA ALA A 105 -3.02 -15.63 9.38
C ALA A 105 -3.71 -15.46 8.03
N GLY A 106 -2.99 -15.76 6.97
CA GLY A 106 -3.54 -15.68 5.63
C GLY A 106 -2.98 -14.52 4.82
N PRO A 107 -3.48 -14.32 3.60
CA PRO A 107 -2.96 -13.26 2.73
C PRO A 107 -3.43 -11.87 3.17
N ASP A 108 -2.73 -10.86 2.71
CA ASP A 108 -3.10 -9.48 2.99
C ASP A 108 -4.50 -9.19 2.46
N ALA A 109 -5.18 -8.27 3.10
CA ALA A 109 -6.49 -7.83 2.69
C ALA A 109 -6.47 -6.33 2.38
N LEU A 110 -7.54 -5.85 1.77
CA LEU A 110 -7.66 -4.44 1.40
C LEU A 110 -8.98 -3.90 1.97
N ALA A 111 -8.93 -2.68 2.45
CA ALA A 111 -10.11 -2.00 2.97
C ALA A 111 -10.31 -0.65 2.29
N SER A 112 -11.55 -0.19 2.18
CA SER A 112 -11.84 1.12 1.63
C SER A 112 -11.44 2.20 2.63
N LEU A 113 -11.34 3.44 2.15
CA LEU A 113 -11.05 4.56 3.04
C LEU A 113 -12.15 4.72 4.08
N GLU A 114 -13.40 4.49 3.69
CA GLU A 114 -14.51 4.61 4.62
C GLU A 114 -14.41 3.56 5.73
N ALA A 115 -14.13 2.32 5.36
CA ALA A 115 -13.98 1.25 6.35
C ALA A 115 -12.80 1.52 7.28
N ALA A 116 -11.70 1.99 6.71
CA ALA A 116 -10.52 2.28 7.52
C ALA A 116 -10.77 3.42 8.52
N GLY A 117 -11.62 4.36 8.15
CA GLY A 117 -11.98 5.44 9.06
C GLY A 117 -12.74 4.98 10.29
N MET A 118 -13.27 3.75 10.26
CA MET A 118 -14.00 3.19 11.38
C MET A 118 -13.15 2.24 12.24
N PHE A 119 -11.88 2.07 11.87
CA PHE A 119 -11.00 1.18 12.64
C PHE A 119 -10.69 1.80 14.01
N GLN A 120 -10.51 0.94 15.00
CA GLN A 120 -10.10 1.36 16.33
C GLN A 120 -8.84 0.62 16.72
N LEU A 121 -8.00 1.21 17.52
CA LEU A 121 -6.82 0.53 18.03
C LEU A 121 -7.28 -0.59 18.94
N LEU A 122 -6.78 -1.80 18.68
CA LEU A 122 -7.11 -2.93 19.53
C LEU A 122 -6.37 -2.82 20.85
N VAL A 123 -5.10 -2.42 20.78
CA VAL A 123 -4.29 -2.26 21.97
C VAL A 123 -3.72 -0.85 21.96
N LYS A 124 -3.93 -0.12 23.02
CA LYS A 124 -3.44 1.24 23.08
C LYS A 124 -1.91 1.21 23.07
N ARG A 125 -1.33 1.97 22.17
CA ARG A 125 0.11 2.01 22.09
C ARG A 125 0.70 2.62 23.33
N ASP A 126 1.78 2.01 23.81
CA ASP A 126 2.56 2.62 24.85
C ASP A 126 3.42 3.61 24.14
N LYS A 127 3.40 4.82 24.58
CA LYS A 127 4.21 5.80 23.91
C LYS A 127 5.63 5.62 24.29
N PRO A 128 6.44 5.45 23.37
CA PRO A 128 7.83 5.21 23.62
C PRO A 128 8.36 6.30 24.44
N GLU A 129 7.87 7.36 24.22
CA GLU A 129 8.38 8.40 24.90
C GLU A 129 8.12 8.19 26.27
N VAL A 130 7.31 7.45 26.54
CA VAL A 130 6.99 7.32 27.82
C VAL A 130 8.14 6.75 28.38
N ALA A 131 8.54 5.83 27.79
CA ALA A 131 9.58 5.17 28.31
C ALA A 131 10.68 6.01 28.11
N ALA A 132 10.66 6.56 27.16
CA ALA A 132 11.78 7.16 26.86
C ALA A 132 12.02 8.19 27.71
N GLU A 133 11.19 8.77 27.87
CA GLU A 133 11.48 9.84 28.47
C GLU A 133 11.89 9.53 29.64
N VAL A 134 11.53 8.70 29.77
CA VAL A 134 11.80 8.35 30.79
C VAL A 134 13.05 8.41 31.00
N SER A 135 13.48 8.20 30.27
CA SER A 135 14.58 8.14 30.36
C SER A 135 15.14 9.21 30.68
N VAL A 136 14.73 9.71 30.78
CA VAL A 136 15.23 10.64 31.02
C VAL A 136 15.81 10.87 31.99
#